data_f306795e44d5489c1235776b26596a78
#
_entry.id   f306795e44d5489c1235776b26596a78
#
_cell.length_a   1.000
_cell.length_b   1.000
_cell.length_c   1.000
_cell.angle_alpha   90.00
_cell.angle_beta   90.00
_cell.angle_gamma   90.00
#
_symmetry.space_group_name_H-M   'P 1'
#
loop_
_entity.id
_entity.type
_entity.pdbx_description
1 polymer ?
#
loop_
_entity_poly.entity_id
_entity_poly.type
_entity_poly.pdbx_seq_one_letter_code
_entity_poly.pdbx_strand_id
1 'polypeptide(L)'
;EIAVNIPALLLGDGHGHATSYLRGLMGGAYFDNPKPLELLEKMLQMMTAQDPEALVMDFFSGSATTAEAVMRMNQTDKGHRQFILVQIQEDVPEDSEAYQAGFRTICDIGEERIRRAGQKLREEGNPPPDCGFRVFRVDSTNMEDVYYQPKQYRQEQLLSFSDNIKPDRTPEDLLFQVMLEFGVPLSSPITETVIAGQRVFYLSDGYLLACFDAQVTEEVVTQIALRKPAYAAFRDSGMASDTVAENFEQIFATYSPKTVRKVL
;
A
#
# COMPACT_ATOMS: atom_id res chain seq x y z
N GLU A 1 17.24 24.98 1.41
CA GLU A 1 16.02 25.14 2.22
C GLU A 1 15.34 26.45 1.85
N ILE A 2 14.17 26.40 1.26
CA ILE A 2 13.34 27.58 1.01
C ILE A 2 12.33 27.64 2.17
N ALA A 3 12.57 28.49 3.15
CA ALA A 3 11.58 28.78 4.16
C ALA A 3 10.50 29.69 3.55
N VAL A 4 9.35 29.13 3.20
CA VAL A 4 8.20 29.92 2.74
C VAL A 4 7.42 30.37 3.96
N ASN A 5 7.50 31.65 4.28
CA ASN A 5 6.64 32.27 5.30
C ASN A 5 5.23 32.42 4.70
N ILE A 6 4.32 31.53 5.05
CA ILE A 6 2.92 31.63 4.69
C ILE A 6 2.27 32.67 5.61
N PRO A 7 1.80 33.82 5.10
CA PRO A 7 1.16 34.83 5.96
C PRO A 7 -0.08 34.26 6.66
N ALA A 8 -0.20 34.47 7.96
CA ALA A 8 -1.35 34.06 8.76
C ALA A 8 -2.70 34.58 8.20
N LEU A 9 -2.67 35.62 7.36
CA LEU A 9 -3.85 36.19 6.67
C LEU A 9 -4.48 35.24 5.65
N LEU A 10 -3.81 34.14 5.24
CA LEU A 10 -4.40 33.11 4.36
C LEU A 10 -5.31 32.15 5.12
N LEU A 11 -5.31 32.23 6.44
CA LEU A 11 -6.13 31.43 7.35
C LEU A 11 -7.51 32.05 7.60
N GLY A 12 -8.13 32.70 6.63
CA GLY A 12 -9.47 33.26 6.77
C GLY A 12 -10.47 32.25 7.35
N ASP A 13 -11.65 32.69 7.78
CA ASP A 13 -12.71 32.01 8.57
C ASP A 13 -13.23 30.66 8.01
N GLY A 14 -12.36 29.85 7.41
CA GLY A 14 -12.68 28.64 6.66
C GLY A 14 -13.16 27.43 7.49
N HIS A 15 -13.10 27.47 8.83
CA HIS A 15 -13.44 26.27 9.61
C HIS A 15 -14.91 25.85 9.51
N GLY A 16 -15.85 26.81 9.52
CA GLY A 16 -17.28 26.51 9.35
C GLY A 16 -17.62 25.96 7.96
N HIS A 17 -16.93 26.43 6.93
CA HIS A 17 -17.08 25.94 5.57
C HIS A 17 -16.49 24.54 5.41
N ALA A 18 -15.35 24.22 6.03
CA ALA A 18 -14.70 22.92 5.95
C ALA A 18 -15.59 21.80 6.54
N THR A 19 -16.20 22.04 7.70
CA THR A 19 -17.11 21.07 8.34
C THR A 19 -18.38 20.89 7.50
N SER A 20 -18.97 21.98 7.00
CA SER A 20 -20.16 21.92 6.15
C SER A 20 -19.87 21.19 4.82
N TYR A 21 -18.71 21.48 4.21
CA TYR A 21 -18.26 20.80 3.00
C TYR A 21 -18.11 19.30 3.24
N LEU A 22 -17.36 18.90 4.29
CA LEU A 22 -17.13 17.49 4.60
C LEU A 22 -18.45 16.76 4.89
N ARG A 23 -19.36 17.39 5.65
CA ARG A 23 -20.69 16.84 5.93
C ARG A 23 -21.47 16.60 4.64
N GLY A 24 -21.43 17.53 3.69
CA GLY A 24 -22.06 17.37 2.38
C GLY A 24 -21.45 16.24 1.57
N LEU A 25 -20.12 16.13 1.55
CA LEU A 25 -19.40 15.06 0.85
C LEU A 25 -19.69 13.69 1.46
N MET A 26 -19.66 13.60 2.79
CA MET A 26 -19.79 12.34 3.53
C MET A 26 -21.24 11.93 3.77
N GLY A 27 -22.20 12.85 3.66
CA GLY A 27 -23.60 12.61 3.96
C GLY A 27 -23.95 12.60 5.44
N GLY A 28 -23.04 13.02 6.33
CA GLY A 28 -23.24 13.06 7.78
C GLY A 28 -22.09 13.75 8.52
N ALA A 29 -22.26 14.00 9.81
CA ALA A 29 -21.29 14.66 10.68
C ALA A 29 -20.32 13.62 11.28
N TYR A 30 -19.45 13.05 10.48
CA TYR A 30 -18.60 11.93 10.87
C TYR A 30 -17.23 12.34 11.40
N PHE A 31 -16.81 13.59 11.21
CA PHE A 31 -15.54 14.09 11.67
C PHE A 31 -15.63 15.56 12.08
N ASP A 32 -15.08 15.86 13.26
CA ASP A 32 -15.02 17.21 13.79
C ASP A 32 -13.77 17.94 13.32
N ASN A 33 -13.92 19.23 13.04
CA ASN A 33 -12.82 20.15 12.71
C ASN A 33 -11.89 19.70 11.56
N PRO A 34 -12.43 19.32 10.39
CA PRO A 34 -11.61 19.04 9.22
C PRO A 34 -10.82 20.29 8.81
N LYS A 35 -9.62 20.09 8.27
CA LYS A 35 -8.84 21.23 7.74
C LYS A 35 -9.55 21.82 6.52
N PRO A 36 -9.51 23.16 6.32
CA PRO A 36 -10.05 23.78 5.12
C PRO A 36 -9.32 23.29 3.86
N LEU A 37 -10.10 22.81 2.89
CA LEU A 37 -9.56 22.25 1.65
C LEU A 37 -8.77 23.31 0.85
N GLU A 38 -9.33 24.51 0.73
CA GLU A 38 -8.73 25.63 0.00
C GLU A 38 -7.36 26.06 0.61
N LEU A 39 -7.19 25.90 1.91
CA LEU A 39 -5.91 26.14 2.55
C LEU A 39 -4.85 25.16 2.08
N LEU A 40 -5.18 23.86 2.06
CA LEU A 40 -4.24 22.82 1.62
C LEU A 40 -3.97 22.93 0.12
N GLU A 41 -4.97 23.24 -0.70
CA GLU A 41 -4.77 23.51 -2.14
C GLU A 41 -3.78 24.67 -2.36
N LYS A 42 -3.93 25.78 -1.64
CA LYS A 42 -2.99 26.92 -1.72
C LYS A 42 -1.57 26.54 -1.27
N MET A 43 -1.46 25.81 -0.15
CA MET A 43 -0.18 25.33 0.34
C MET A 43 0.52 24.44 -0.69
N LEU A 44 -0.20 23.48 -1.24
CA LEU A 44 0.32 22.58 -2.28
C LEU A 44 0.71 23.35 -3.54
N GLN A 45 -0.13 24.29 -3.98
CA GLN A 45 0.19 25.15 -5.13
C GLN A 45 1.47 25.92 -4.93
N MET A 46 1.69 26.51 -3.75
CA MET A 46 2.91 27.25 -3.44
C MET A 46 4.16 26.37 -3.40
N MET A 47 4.02 25.15 -2.91
CA MET A 47 5.16 24.25 -2.71
C MET A 47 5.47 23.34 -3.90
N THR A 48 4.47 23.00 -4.70
CA THR A 48 4.60 22.01 -5.77
C THR A 48 4.23 22.53 -7.16
N ALA A 49 4.06 23.85 -7.34
CA ALA A 49 3.71 24.42 -8.65
C ALA A 49 4.73 24.10 -9.75
N GLN A 50 6.00 23.96 -9.39
CA GLN A 50 7.09 23.63 -10.32
C GLN A 50 7.47 22.14 -10.31
N ASP A 51 6.77 21.33 -9.50
CA ASP A 51 6.99 19.89 -9.39
C ASP A 51 5.63 19.15 -9.44
N PRO A 52 5.12 18.89 -10.65
CA PRO A 52 3.84 18.20 -10.81
C PRO A 52 3.90 16.71 -10.46
N GLU A 53 5.08 16.16 -10.19
CA GLU A 53 5.30 14.76 -9.78
C GLU A 53 5.60 14.65 -8.27
N ALA A 54 5.47 15.73 -7.50
CA ALA A 54 5.84 15.78 -6.09
C ALA A 54 5.13 14.71 -5.25
N LEU A 55 5.87 14.16 -4.29
CA LEU A 55 5.32 13.29 -3.24
C LEU A 55 4.95 14.14 -2.02
N VAL A 56 3.68 14.12 -1.66
CA VAL A 56 3.11 14.85 -0.51
C VAL A 56 2.90 13.88 0.65
N MET A 57 3.51 14.18 1.80
CA MET A 57 3.35 13.33 3.00
C MET A 57 2.64 14.10 4.12
N ASP A 58 1.64 13.45 4.73
CA ASP A 58 0.88 13.95 5.87
C ASP A 58 0.77 12.84 6.93
N PHE A 59 1.44 12.99 8.07
CA PHE A 59 1.48 11.95 9.10
C PHE A 59 0.54 12.19 10.28
N PHE A 60 -0.42 13.09 10.13
CA PHE A 60 -1.59 13.23 11.00
C PHE A 60 -2.80 13.60 10.14
N SER A 61 -3.11 12.72 9.18
CA SER A 61 -4.02 13.02 8.06
C SER A 61 -5.47 13.26 8.47
N GLY A 62 -5.87 12.83 9.67
CA GLY A 62 -7.23 13.01 10.19
C GLY A 62 -8.27 12.49 9.18
N SER A 63 -9.11 13.40 8.69
CA SER A 63 -10.09 13.08 7.67
C SER A 63 -9.57 13.08 6.22
N ALA A 64 -8.27 12.97 6.01
CA ALA A 64 -7.62 12.87 4.69
C ALA A 64 -7.87 14.07 3.75
N THR A 65 -7.93 15.29 4.28
CA THR A 65 -8.11 16.50 3.45
C THR A 65 -6.97 16.68 2.44
N THR A 66 -5.75 16.32 2.81
CA THR A 66 -4.56 16.42 1.97
C THR A 66 -4.68 15.57 0.70
N ALA A 67 -5.22 14.36 0.78
CA ALA A 67 -5.43 13.51 -0.40
C ALA A 67 -6.39 14.16 -1.39
N GLU A 68 -7.52 14.71 -0.90
CA GLU A 68 -8.47 15.41 -1.76
C GLU A 68 -7.83 16.63 -2.43
N ALA A 69 -7.04 17.42 -1.69
CA ALA A 69 -6.33 18.57 -2.24
C ALA A 69 -5.35 18.17 -3.35
N VAL A 70 -4.58 17.07 -3.16
CA VAL A 70 -3.67 16.53 -4.19
C VAL A 70 -4.44 16.11 -5.44
N MET A 71 -5.52 15.36 -5.30
CA MET A 71 -6.33 14.90 -6.44
C MET A 71 -6.91 16.08 -7.22
N ARG A 72 -7.39 17.14 -6.54
CA ARG A 72 -7.91 18.35 -7.18
C ARG A 72 -6.84 19.12 -7.93
N MET A 73 -5.65 19.24 -7.35
CA MET A 73 -4.52 19.89 -8.02
C MET A 73 -4.13 19.13 -9.29
N ASN A 74 -3.99 17.82 -9.21
CA ASN A 74 -3.68 16.98 -10.37
C ASN A 74 -4.77 17.11 -11.46
N GLN A 75 -6.04 17.24 -11.09
CA GLN A 75 -7.12 17.52 -12.04
C GLN A 75 -6.93 18.87 -12.72
N THR A 76 -6.53 19.90 -11.97
CA THR A 76 -6.46 21.29 -12.43
C THR A 76 -5.26 21.50 -13.38
N ASP A 77 -4.07 21.04 -13.01
CA ASP A 77 -2.82 21.29 -13.74
C ASP A 77 -2.28 20.07 -14.51
N LYS A 78 -3.02 18.93 -14.48
CA LYS A 78 -2.64 17.64 -15.09
C LYS A 78 -1.34 17.05 -14.54
N GLY A 79 -1.03 17.37 -13.30
CA GLY A 79 0.08 16.76 -12.56
C GLY A 79 -0.21 15.32 -12.13
N HIS A 80 0.84 14.66 -11.64
CA HIS A 80 0.81 13.29 -11.15
C HIS A 80 1.36 13.20 -9.72
N ARG A 81 1.09 14.22 -8.91
CA ARG A 81 1.49 14.23 -7.50
C ARG A 81 0.91 13.02 -6.79
N GLN A 82 1.72 12.43 -5.95
CA GLN A 82 1.32 11.30 -5.10
C GLN A 82 1.17 11.77 -3.65
N PHE A 83 0.41 11.03 -2.85
CA PHE A 83 0.30 11.29 -1.42
C PHE A 83 0.60 10.05 -0.60
N ILE A 84 1.20 10.26 0.58
CA ILE A 84 1.34 9.28 1.65
C ILE A 84 0.67 9.87 2.89
N LEU A 85 -0.39 9.22 3.34
CA LEU A 85 -1.10 9.62 4.55
C LEU A 85 -0.82 8.62 5.66
N VAL A 86 -0.50 9.12 6.84
CA VAL A 86 -0.31 8.29 8.03
C VAL A 86 -1.27 8.78 9.11
N GLN A 87 -2.05 7.86 9.67
CA GLN A 87 -2.99 8.14 10.74
C GLN A 87 -2.89 7.05 11.80
N ILE A 88 -2.80 7.46 13.06
CA ILE A 88 -2.94 6.54 14.19
C ILE A 88 -4.39 6.06 14.20
N GLN A 89 -4.56 4.76 14.36
CA GLN A 89 -5.89 4.17 14.48
C GLN A 89 -6.51 4.61 15.80
N GLU A 90 -7.45 5.54 15.71
CA GLU A 90 -8.26 6.02 16.84
C GLU A 90 -9.70 5.57 16.62
N ASP A 91 -10.29 4.96 17.63
CA ASP A 91 -11.67 4.50 17.57
C ASP A 91 -12.63 5.69 17.60
N VAL A 92 -13.69 5.64 16.81
CA VAL A 92 -14.78 6.61 16.90
C VAL A 92 -15.69 6.24 18.08
N PRO A 93 -16.26 7.25 18.82
CA PRO A 93 -17.16 6.97 19.93
C PRO A 93 -18.39 6.19 19.49
N GLU A 94 -18.79 5.19 20.27
CA GLU A 94 -19.92 4.30 19.94
C GLU A 94 -21.28 5.05 19.85
N ASP A 95 -21.41 6.15 20.55
CA ASP A 95 -22.59 7.02 20.52
C ASP A 95 -22.56 8.05 19.38
N SER A 96 -21.49 8.08 18.58
CA SER A 96 -21.34 9.03 17.48
C SER A 96 -22.16 8.67 16.24
N GLU A 97 -22.49 9.67 15.43
CA GLU A 97 -23.11 9.50 14.11
C GLU A 97 -22.22 8.68 13.18
N ALA A 98 -20.90 8.83 13.30
CA ALA A 98 -19.92 8.07 12.54
C ALA A 98 -19.99 6.57 12.84
N TYR A 99 -20.09 6.20 14.12
CA TYR A 99 -20.19 4.78 14.52
C TYR A 99 -21.51 4.16 14.02
N GLN A 100 -22.62 4.91 14.11
CA GLN A 100 -23.93 4.49 13.60
C GLN A 100 -23.94 4.30 12.07
N ALA A 101 -23.13 5.10 11.36
CA ALA A 101 -22.93 4.99 9.92
C ALA A 101 -21.97 3.83 9.51
N GLY A 102 -21.39 3.12 10.46
CA GLY A 102 -20.55 1.96 10.21
C GLY A 102 -19.04 2.18 10.33
N PHE A 103 -18.58 3.43 10.53
CA PHE A 103 -17.16 3.72 10.77
C PHE A 103 -16.75 3.26 12.16
N ARG A 104 -15.57 2.68 12.29
CA ARG A 104 -15.03 2.23 13.56
C ARG A 104 -13.83 3.06 14.00
N THR A 105 -13.10 3.60 13.03
CA THR A 105 -11.89 4.38 13.26
C THR A 105 -11.90 5.67 12.45
N ILE A 106 -11.04 6.61 12.84
CA ILE A 106 -10.78 7.82 12.04
C ILE A 106 -10.21 7.46 10.66
N CYS A 107 -9.43 6.38 10.57
CA CYS A 107 -8.90 5.89 9.29
C CYS A 107 -10.02 5.54 8.32
N ASP A 108 -11.08 4.85 8.77
CA ASP A 108 -12.23 4.51 7.92
C ASP A 108 -12.89 5.74 7.32
N ILE A 109 -13.01 6.81 8.12
CA ILE A 109 -13.57 8.10 7.67
C ILE A 109 -12.68 8.73 6.60
N GLY A 110 -11.35 8.73 6.84
CA GLY A 110 -10.37 9.26 5.89
C GLY A 110 -10.41 8.51 4.55
N GLU A 111 -10.42 7.19 4.59
CA GLU A 111 -10.52 6.34 3.39
C GLU A 111 -11.81 6.61 2.59
N GLU A 112 -12.94 6.70 3.28
CA GLU A 112 -14.22 6.94 2.63
C GLU A 112 -14.25 8.35 2.01
N ARG A 113 -13.65 9.36 2.67
CA ARG A 113 -13.48 10.68 2.08
C ARG A 113 -12.71 10.62 0.77
N ILE A 114 -11.59 9.89 0.74
CA ILE A 114 -10.78 9.76 -0.49
C ILE A 114 -11.63 9.14 -1.62
N ARG A 115 -12.37 8.06 -1.31
CA ARG A 115 -13.27 7.40 -2.30
C ARG A 115 -14.32 8.35 -2.85
N ARG A 116 -15.01 9.09 -1.98
CA ARG A 116 -16.08 10.02 -2.40
C ARG A 116 -15.53 11.23 -3.13
N ALA A 117 -14.40 11.79 -2.69
CA ALA A 117 -13.74 12.88 -3.39
C ALA A 117 -13.30 12.43 -4.80
N GLY A 118 -12.69 11.27 -4.92
CA GLY A 118 -12.30 10.70 -6.22
C GLY A 118 -13.50 10.42 -7.13
N GLN A 119 -14.61 9.93 -6.57
CA GLN A 119 -15.84 9.72 -7.33
C GLN A 119 -16.41 11.05 -7.84
N LYS A 120 -16.52 12.06 -6.96
CA LYS A 120 -16.99 13.39 -7.30
C LYS A 120 -16.17 14.01 -8.44
N LEU A 121 -14.85 13.92 -8.36
CA LEU A 121 -13.96 14.44 -9.41
C LEU A 121 -14.16 13.74 -10.76
N ARG A 122 -14.48 12.46 -10.77
CA ARG A 122 -14.84 11.74 -12.01
C ARG A 122 -16.19 12.17 -12.58
N GLU A 123 -17.18 12.42 -11.72
CA GLU A 123 -18.53 12.86 -12.12
C GLU A 123 -18.52 14.28 -12.69
N GLU A 124 -17.59 15.14 -12.28
CA GLU A 124 -17.38 16.50 -12.81
C GLU A 124 -16.86 16.50 -14.26
N GLY A 125 -16.72 15.36 -14.92
CA GLY A 125 -16.45 15.22 -16.33
C GLY A 125 -14.99 15.46 -16.77
N ASN A 126 -14.10 15.70 -15.83
CA ASN A 126 -12.67 15.82 -16.05
C ASN A 126 -11.91 15.06 -14.95
N PRO A 127 -11.94 13.72 -14.94
CA PRO A 127 -11.35 12.93 -13.88
C PRO A 127 -9.83 13.15 -13.81
N PRO A 128 -9.23 13.14 -12.62
CA PRO A 128 -7.78 13.11 -12.48
C PRO A 128 -7.22 11.82 -13.09
N PRO A 129 -5.95 11.79 -13.47
CA PRO A 129 -5.31 10.61 -14.07
C PRO A 129 -5.41 9.38 -13.17
N ASP A 130 -5.28 9.59 -11.87
CA ASP A 130 -5.38 8.54 -10.86
C ASP A 130 -6.12 9.06 -9.60
N CYS A 131 -7.14 8.33 -9.17
CA CYS A 131 -7.85 8.52 -7.90
C CYS A 131 -7.74 7.28 -7.01
N GLY A 132 -6.93 6.32 -7.41
CA GLY A 132 -6.69 5.10 -6.65
C GLY A 132 -5.79 5.36 -5.44
N PHE A 133 -5.93 4.53 -4.41
CA PHE A 133 -5.03 4.51 -3.28
C PHE A 133 -4.96 3.09 -2.71
N ARG A 134 -3.90 2.83 -1.96
CA ARG A 134 -3.72 1.59 -1.21
C ARG A 134 -3.80 1.89 0.27
N VAL A 135 -4.38 0.97 1.02
CA VAL A 135 -4.47 1.04 2.47
C VAL A 135 -3.54 -0.02 3.05
N PHE A 136 -2.68 0.40 3.96
CA PHE A 136 -1.79 -0.48 4.69
C PHE A 136 -2.02 -0.30 6.18
N ARG A 137 -1.93 -1.40 6.91
CA ARG A 137 -1.89 -1.38 8.37
C ARG A 137 -0.51 -1.81 8.84
N VAL A 138 0.08 -1.03 9.74
CA VAL A 138 1.29 -1.47 10.44
C VAL A 138 0.89 -2.52 11.46
N ASP A 139 1.40 -3.71 11.29
CA ASP A 139 1.14 -4.87 12.12
C ASP A 139 2.46 -5.55 12.52
N SER A 140 2.39 -6.69 13.21
CA SER A 140 3.54 -7.53 13.50
C SER A 140 4.15 -8.12 12.21
N THR A 141 5.38 -8.61 12.30
CA THR A 141 6.04 -9.31 11.17
C THR A 141 5.16 -10.43 10.60
N ASN A 142 5.31 -10.71 9.30
CA ASN A 142 4.64 -11.84 8.65
C ASN A 142 5.19 -13.20 9.07
N MET A 143 6.37 -13.20 9.71
CA MET A 143 7.04 -14.41 10.13
C MET A 143 6.65 -14.81 11.55
N GLU A 144 6.61 -16.11 11.82
CA GLU A 144 6.49 -16.64 13.18
C GLU A 144 7.69 -16.23 14.02
N ASP A 145 7.47 -15.97 15.30
CA ASP A 145 8.53 -15.66 16.24
C ASP A 145 9.36 -16.91 16.54
N VAL A 146 10.59 -16.95 16.10
CA VAL A 146 11.50 -18.08 16.37
C VAL A 146 12.22 -17.84 17.69
N TYR A 147 11.63 -18.37 18.77
CA TYR A 147 12.27 -18.40 20.08
C TYR A 147 13.17 -19.63 20.19
N TYR A 148 14.48 -19.46 19.95
CA TYR A 148 15.45 -20.53 20.19
C TYR A 148 15.68 -20.77 21.69
N GLN A 149 14.81 -21.58 22.31
CA GLN A 149 15.15 -22.24 23.58
C GLN A 149 15.31 -23.75 23.35
N PRO A 150 16.53 -24.26 23.11
CA PRO A 150 16.79 -25.63 22.68
C PRO A 150 16.23 -26.73 23.61
N LYS A 151 15.94 -26.37 24.85
CA LYS A 151 15.48 -27.33 25.89
C LYS A 151 13.98 -27.61 25.87
N GLN A 152 13.20 -26.92 25.05
CA GLN A 152 11.74 -27.02 25.08
C GLN A 152 11.11 -27.72 23.86
N TYR A 153 11.92 -28.10 22.85
CA TYR A 153 11.40 -28.68 21.61
C TYR A 153 11.22 -30.20 21.72
N ARG A 154 10.03 -30.68 21.37
CA ARG A 154 9.76 -32.09 21.10
C ARG A 154 9.94 -32.35 19.60
N GLN A 155 10.34 -33.58 19.25
CA GLN A 155 10.58 -33.98 17.85
C GLN A 155 9.34 -33.80 16.95
N GLU A 156 8.15 -33.86 17.52
CA GLU A 156 6.86 -33.62 16.83
C GLU A 156 6.68 -32.16 16.41
N GLN A 157 7.32 -31.21 17.09
CA GLN A 157 7.28 -29.79 16.77
C GLN A 157 8.22 -29.41 15.64
N LEU A 158 9.23 -30.22 15.34
CA LEU A 158 10.16 -29.98 14.23
C LEU A 158 9.45 -30.04 12.87
N LEU A 159 8.37 -30.80 12.74
CA LEU A 159 7.57 -30.89 11.52
C LEU A 159 6.66 -29.67 11.33
N SER A 160 6.35 -28.93 12.40
CA SER A 160 5.56 -27.67 12.30
C SER A 160 6.40 -26.44 11.96
N PHE A 161 7.72 -26.56 11.97
CA PHE A 161 8.65 -25.48 11.56
C PHE A 161 8.88 -25.41 10.06
N SER A 162 8.23 -26.22 9.25
CA SER A 162 8.33 -26.17 7.78
C SER A 162 7.72 -24.92 7.18
N ASP A 163 6.85 -24.24 7.93
CA ASP A 163 6.24 -22.97 7.51
C ASP A 163 6.51 -21.90 8.58
N ASN A 164 7.35 -20.95 8.23
CA ASN A 164 7.74 -19.85 9.10
C ASN A 164 6.84 -18.61 8.93
N ILE A 165 5.79 -18.71 8.12
CA ILE A 165 4.84 -17.63 7.85
C ILE A 165 3.63 -17.81 8.75
N LYS A 166 3.17 -16.71 9.37
CA LYS A 166 1.96 -16.73 10.19
C LYS A 166 0.74 -17.15 9.36
N PRO A 167 -0.17 -17.98 9.92
CA PRO A 167 -1.26 -18.58 9.16
C PRO A 167 -2.34 -17.58 8.72
N ASP A 168 -2.37 -16.40 9.32
CA ASP A 168 -3.28 -15.29 8.99
C ASP A 168 -2.75 -14.34 7.91
N ARG A 169 -1.55 -14.60 7.38
CA ARG A 169 -0.92 -13.78 6.35
C ARG A 169 -1.33 -14.20 4.96
N THR A 170 -1.62 -13.22 4.13
CA THR A 170 -1.99 -13.40 2.72
C THR A 170 -0.76 -13.33 1.80
N PRO A 171 -0.83 -13.87 0.58
CA PRO A 171 0.22 -13.67 -0.41
C PRO A 171 0.53 -12.21 -0.72
N GLU A 172 -0.46 -11.32 -0.60
CA GLU A 172 -0.31 -9.89 -0.76
C GLU A 172 0.54 -9.28 0.37
N ASP A 173 0.36 -9.73 1.63
CA ASP A 173 1.20 -9.30 2.76
C ASP A 173 2.68 -9.63 2.52
N LEU A 174 2.95 -10.83 2.01
CA LEU A 174 4.29 -11.25 1.64
C LEU A 174 4.85 -10.44 0.47
N LEU A 175 4.01 -10.14 -0.52
CA LEU A 175 4.41 -9.31 -1.65
C LEU A 175 4.86 -7.93 -1.19
N PHE A 176 4.09 -7.26 -0.35
CA PHE A 176 4.44 -5.93 0.15
C PHE A 176 5.68 -5.95 1.04
N GLN A 177 5.90 -7.00 1.83
CA GLN A 177 7.15 -7.19 2.55
C GLN A 177 8.35 -7.26 1.59
N VAL A 178 8.26 -8.09 0.57
CA VAL A 178 9.33 -8.26 -0.44
C VAL A 178 9.56 -6.95 -1.22
N MET A 179 8.49 -6.22 -1.56
CA MET A 179 8.62 -4.91 -2.20
C MET A 179 9.43 -3.94 -1.34
N LEU A 180 9.16 -3.87 -0.04
CA LEU A 180 9.93 -3.03 0.88
C LEU A 180 11.40 -3.46 0.97
N GLU A 181 11.65 -4.75 1.09
CA GLU A 181 13.03 -5.30 1.17
C GLU A 181 13.85 -5.03 -0.09
N PHE A 182 13.22 -5.08 -1.27
CA PHE A 182 13.88 -4.81 -2.55
C PHE A 182 13.82 -3.33 -2.99
N GLY A 183 13.25 -2.46 -2.17
CA GLY A 183 13.11 -1.03 -2.49
C GLY A 183 12.17 -0.76 -3.67
N VAL A 184 11.24 -1.66 -3.95
CA VAL A 184 10.20 -1.46 -4.96
C VAL A 184 9.13 -0.53 -4.39
N PRO A 185 8.81 0.60 -5.04
CA PRO A 185 7.79 1.51 -4.55
C PRO A 185 6.44 0.82 -4.33
N LEU A 186 5.81 1.05 -3.17
CA LEU A 186 4.51 0.43 -2.84
C LEU A 186 3.38 0.89 -3.77
N SER A 187 3.56 1.99 -4.51
CA SER A 187 2.66 2.48 -5.55
C SER A 187 2.82 1.77 -6.90
N SER A 188 3.84 0.91 -7.07
CA SER A 188 4.12 0.23 -8.35
C SER A 188 2.91 -0.55 -8.85
N PRO A 189 2.63 -0.54 -10.16
CA PRO A 189 1.58 -1.37 -10.75
C PRO A 189 1.81 -2.85 -10.44
N ILE A 190 0.78 -3.51 -9.94
CA ILE A 190 0.76 -4.95 -9.67
C ILE A 190 -0.26 -5.57 -10.61
N THR A 191 0.17 -6.58 -11.35
CA THR A 191 -0.71 -7.45 -12.13
C THR A 191 -0.53 -8.88 -11.68
N GLU A 192 -1.58 -9.67 -11.79
CA GLU A 192 -1.52 -11.09 -11.53
C GLU A 192 -1.56 -11.86 -12.87
N THR A 193 -0.76 -12.89 -12.94
CA THR A 193 -0.74 -13.80 -14.09
C THR A 193 -0.69 -15.25 -13.60
N VAL A 194 -1.01 -16.18 -14.47
CA VAL A 194 -0.90 -17.60 -14.19
C VAL A 194 0.27 -18.18 -14.99
N ILE A 195 1.21 -18.82 -14.30
CA ILE A 195 2.36 -19.50 -14.91
C ILE A 195 2.35 -20.95 -14.47
N ALA A 196 2.24 -21.86 -15.43
CA ALA A 196 2.16 -23.31 -15.20
C ALA A 196 1.16 -23.71 -14.09
N GLY A 197 0.00 -23.00 -14.05
CA GLY A 197 -1.07 -23.25 -13.09
C GLY A 197 -0.97 -22.53 -11.75
N GLN A 198 0.12 -21.81 -11.47
CA GLN A 198 0.33 -21.07 -10.23
C GLN A 198 0.12 -19.57 -10.45
N ARG A 199 -0.42 -18.88 -9.43
CA ARG A 199 -0.57 -17.43 -9.41
C ARG A 199 0.77 -16.75 -9.19
N VAL A 200 1.12 -15.84 -10.07
CA VAL A 200 2.35 -15.07 -10.02
C VAL A 200 2.04 -13.59 -10.05
N PHE A 201 2.53 -12.86 -9.08
CA PHE A 201 2.53 -11.40 -9.08
C PHE A 201 3.60 -10.89 -10.03
N TYR A 202 3.20 -9.99 -10.90
CA TYR A 202 4.05 -9.38 -11.92
C TYR A 202 4.05 -7.87 -11.71
N LEU A 203 5.20 -7.30 -11.34
CA LEU A 203 5.34 -5.90 -10.99
C LEU A 203 6.28 -5.16 -11.95
N SER A 204 5.90 -3.92 -12.26
CA SER A 204 6.75 -2.99 -13.01
C SER A 204 7.37 -3.63 -14.26
N ASP A 205 6.52 -4.16 -15.15
CA ASP A 205 6.92 -4.81 -16.41
C ASP A 205 7.92 -5.97 -16.26
N GLY A 206 7.80 -6.71 -15.14
CA GLY A 206 8.65 -7.88 -14.88
C GLY A 206 9.91 -7.58 -14.07
N TYR A 207 9.99 -6.41 -13.45
CA TYR A 207 11.09 -6.10 -12.54
C TYR A 207 11.11 -7.03 -11.33
N LEU A 208 9.95 -7.30 -10.73
CA LEU A 208 9.76 -8.29 -9.68
C LEU A 208 8.67 -9.29 -10.08
N LEU A 209 8.99 -10.58 -9.99
CA LEU A 209 8.02 -11.67 -10.06
C LEU A 209 7.98 -12.39 -8.72
N ALA A 210 6.77 -12.64 -8.18
CA ALA A 210 6.63 -13.34 -6.91
C ALA A 210 5.55 -14.43 -7.00
N CYS A 211 5.86 -15.62 -6.49
CA CYS A 211 4.94 -16.74 -6.40
C CYS A 211 4.95 -17.29 -4.97
N PHE A 212 3.81 -17.14 -4.28
CA PHE A 212 3.64 -17.60 -2.90
C PHE A 212 2.62 -18.74 -2.77
N ASP A 213 2.17 -19.29 -3.90
CA ASP A 213 1.28 -20.45 -3.92
C ASP A 213 1.99 -21.71 -3.41
N ALA A 214 1.19 -22.68 -2.98
CA ALA A 214 1.70 -24.01 -2.68
C ALA A 214 1.92 -24.82 -3.98
N GLN A 215 2.72 -25.87 -3.90
CA GLN A 215 3.00 -26.80 -5.01
C GLN A 215 3.69 -26.15 -6.22
N VAL A 216 4.60 -25.20 -5.96
CA VAL A 216 5.47 -24.61 -6.97
C VAL A 216 6.42 -25.66 -7.54
N THR A 217 6.30 -25.97 -8.82
CA THR A 217 7.11 -26.98 -9.53
C THR A 217 8.35 -26.36 -10.18
N GLU A 218 9.30 -27.21 -10.62
CA GLU A 218 10.46 -26.76 -11.42
C GLU A 218 10.03 -26.03 -12.69
N GLU A 219 8.90 -26.40 -13.27
CA GLU A 219 8.37 -25.72 -14.45
C GLU A 219 8.00 -24.26 -14.15
N VAL A 220 7.33 -23.99 -13.02
CA VAL A 220 7.01 -22.62 -12.59
C VAL A 220 8.28 -21.81 -12.39
N VAL A 221 9.24 -22.36 -11.66
CA VAL A 221 10.55 -21.72 -11.38
C VAL A 221 11.28 -21.41 -12.69
N THR A 222 11.34 -22.37 -13.60
CA THR A 222 11.98 -22.22 -14.92
C THR A 222 11.30 -21.16 -15.76
N GLN A 223 9.97 -21.14 -15.81
CA GLN A 223 9.21 -20.16 -16.57
C GLN A 223 9.36 -18.73 -16.02
N ILE A 224 9.51 -18.59 -14.71
CA ILE A 224 9.84 -17.31 -14.07
C ILE A 224 11.27 -16.89 -14.41
N ALA A 225 12.24 -17.80 -14.28
CA ALA A 225 13.65 -17.54 -14.60
C ALA A 225 13.84 -17.12 -16.08
N LEU A 226 13.13 -17.76 -17.00
CA LEU A 226 13.18 -17.41 -18.44
C LEU A 226 12.69 -15.99 -18.74
N ARG A 227 11.86 -15.38 -17.87
CA ARG A 227 11.45 -13.98 -18.00
C ARG A 227 12.52 -12.99 -17.55
N LYS A 228 13.59 -13.48 -16.92
CA LYS A 228 14.75 -12.70 -16.50
C LYS A 228 14.39 -11.48 -15.65
N PRO A 229 13.58 -11.62 -14.58
CA PRO A 229 13.25 -10.52 -13.70
C PRO A 229 14.51 -10.01 -12.98
N ALA A 230 14.50 -8.75 -12.52
CA ALA A 230 15.55 -8.26 -11.64
C ALA A 230 15.48 -8.97 -10.28
N TYR A 231 14.25 -9.19 -9.78
CA TYR A 231 13.97 -9.85 -8.52
C TYR A 231 12.95 -10.97 -8.70
N ALA A 232 13.16 -12.07 -7.97
CA ALA A 232 12.20 -13.17 -7.89
C ALA A 232 11.99 -13.58 -6.43
N ALA A 233 10.73 -13.73 -6.00
CA ALA A 233 10.38 -14.11 -4.63
C ALA A 233 9.50 -15.35 -4.60
N PHE A 234 9.77 -16.24 -3.66
CA PHE A 234 9.02 -17.48 -3.44
C PHE A 234 8.83 -17.72 -1.94
N ARG A 235 7.96 -18.68 -1.63
CA ARG A 235 7.77 -19.20 -0.29
C ARG A 235 8.44 -20.57 -0.16
N ASP A 236 9.22 -20.80 0.89
CA ASP A 236 9.94 -22.06 1.10
C ASP A 236 8.96 -23.25 1.18
N SER A 237 7.98 -23.14 2.07
CA SER A 237 6.91 -24.13 2.21
C SER A 237 6.01 -24.30 0.97
N GLY A 238 6.15 -23.41 -0.02
CA GLY A 238 5.44 -23.46 -1.29
C GLY A 238 6.06 -24.41 -2.32
N MET A 239 7.32 -24.80 -2.17
CA MET A 239 7.99 -25.71 -3.11
C MET A 239 7.33 -27.09 -3.11
N ALA A 240 7.11 -27.64 -4.30
CA ALA A 240 6.39 -28.92 -4.46
C ALA A 240 7.15 -30.13 -3.89
N SER A 241 8.47 -30.04 -3.80
CA SER A 241 9.34 -31.08 -3.25
C SER A 241 10.72 -30.53 -2.93
N ASP A 242 11.47 -31.27 -2.10
CA ASP A 242 12.88 -30.99 -1.79
C ASP A 242 13.74 -30.88 -3.06
N THR A 243 13.45 -31.69 -4.07
CA THR A 243 14.14 -31.63 -5.36
C THR A 243 13.97 -30.29 -6.06
N VAL A 244 12.78 -29.66 -5.97
CA VAL A 244 12.55 -28.33 -6.52
C VAL A 244 13.38 -27.30 -5.77
N ALA A 245 13.42 -27.38 -4.43
CA ALA A 245 14.22 -26.49 -3.59
C ALA A 245 15.73 -26.63 -3.87
N GLU A 246 16.23 -27.87 -4.05
CA GLU A 246 17.61 -28.15 -4.39
C GLU A 246 17.98 -27.61 -5.79
N ASN A 247 17.11 -27.76 -6.79
CA ASN A 247 17.33 -27.34 -8.15
C ASN A 247 17.08 -25.85 -8.39
N PHE A 248 16.42 -25.16 -7.46
CA PHE A 248 16.02 -23.76 -7.57
C PHE A 248 17.18 -22.83 -7.98
N GLU A 249 18.30 -22.92 -7.23
CA GLU A 249 19.48 -22.09 -7.51
C GLU A 249 20.10 -22.41 -8.87
N GLN A 250 20.11 -23.69 -9.25
CA GLN A 250 20.68 -24.13 -10.54
C GLN A 250 19.83 -23.65 -11.73
N ILE A 251 18.52 -23.65 -11.59
CA ILE A 251 17.60 -23.13 -12.61
C ILE A 251 17.88 -21.65 -12.86
N PHE A 252 17.91 -20.84 -11.79
CA PHE A 252 18.22 -19.42 -11.94
C PHE A 252 19.65 -19.17 -12.45
N ALA A 253 20.64 -19.90 -11.96
CA ALA A 253 22.01 -19.80 -12.45
C ALA A 253 22.12 -20.08 -13.96
N THR A 254 21.29 -20.99 -14.46
CA THR A 254 21.27 -21.36 -15.89
C THR A 254 20.53 -20.33 -16.75
N TYR A 255 19.32 -19.92 -16.33
CA TYR A 255 18.43 -19.12 -17.19
C TYR A 255 18.46 -17.63 -16.87
N SER A 256 18.75 -17.24 -15.63
CA SER A 256 18.76 -15.84 -15.19
C SER A 256 19.74 -15.58 -14.04
N PRO A 257 21.06 -15.68 -14.29
CA PRO A 257 22.08 -15.60 -13.25
C PRO A 257 22.14 -14.22 -12.54
N LYS A 258 21.59 -13.20 -13.15
CA LYS A 258 21.55 -11.83 -12.59
C LYS A 258 20.33 -11.57 -11.70
N THR A 259 19.32 -12.41 -11.72
CA THR A 259 18.14 -12.27 -10.88
C THR A 259 18.52 -12.43 -9.41
N VAL A 260 18.16 -11.45 -8.59
CA VAL A 260 18.23 -11.55 -7.13
C VAL A 260 17.02 -12.36 -6.66
N ARG A 261 17.27 -13.43 -5.91
CA ARG A 261 16.24 -14.36 -5.44
C ARG A 261 16.00 -14.19 -3.95
N LYS A 262 14.77 -14.32 -3.55
CA LYS A 262 14.35 -14.35 -2.15
C LYS A 262 13.42 -15.55 -1.95
N VAL A 263 13.71 -16.35 -0.96
CA VAL A 263 12.80 -17.37 -0.44
C VAL A 263 12.44 -16.97 0.99
N LEU A 264 11.14 -16.88 1.29
CA LEU A 264 10.60 -16.47 2.59
C LEU A 264 10.31 -17.71 3.45
#